data_362c842a8073d4c281737d9c330cb5b8
#
_entry.id   362c842a8073d4c281737d9c330cb5b8
#
_cell.length_a   1.000
_cell.length_b   1.000
_cell.length_c   1.000
_cell.angle_alpha   90.00
_cell.angle_beta   90.00
_cell.angle_gamma   90.00
#
_symmetry.space_group_name_H-M   'P 1'
#
loop_
_entity.id
_entity.type
_entity.pdbx_description
1 polymer ?
#
loop_
_entity_poly.entity_id
_entity_poly.type
_entity_poly.pdbx_seq_one_letter_code
_entity_poly.pdbx_strand_id
1 'polypeptide(L)'
;MRGSVIVLATCTAFLSACGKDGRMNDPLPGNTPFALELPIGAPPMVVPADNPLTEASVALGKKLFFEERLSVPFGTSCASCHLTEHAFSDTVARSVGSNGQSGMRNSPTLANVGYHPALFHDGGVPNLELQVLAPLHDPKEMNSDVNAVALLLRDETAYDLLSKQAYGRRLDPWVISRALASYERTLVSGWSHYDRYVNGDASALTPEELQGWQLFNSAALNCSACHNGFDLSDHTYQNVGTALDYGLDPGRERITLLPSDQGKFKVPTLRNIALTGPYMHDGSMQTLDQVVDHFAS
;
A
#
# COMPACT_ATOMS: atom_id res chain seq x y z
N MET A 1 -62.06 31.12 -13.74
CA MET A 1 -61.64 29.78 -13.32
C MET A 1 -60.31 29.49 -13.99
N ARG A 2 -59.22 29.62 -13.28
CA ARG A 2 -57.89 29.30 -13.81
C ARG A 2 -57.36 28.10 -12.98
N GLY A 3 -57.28 26.94 -13.62
CA GLY A 3 -56.73 25.73 -13.00
C GLY A 3 -55.22 25.74 -13.02
N SER A 4 -54.58 25.65 -11.84
CA SER A 4 -53.15 25.47 -11.71
C SER A 4 -52.82 23.98 -11.79
N VAL A 5 -51.98 23.59 -12.74
CA VAL A 5 -51.42 22.25 -12.87
C VAL A 5 -50.15 22.21 -12.03
N ILE A 6 -50.17 21.37 -10.99
CA ILE A 6 -48.98 21.08 -10.14
C ILE A 6 -48.23 19.92 -10.83
N VAL A 7 -47.03 20.20 -11.33
CA VAL A 7 -46.12 19.18 -11.84
C VAL A 7 -45.27 18.69 -10.64
N LEU A 8 -45.51 17.45 -10.19
CA LEU A 8 -44.65 16.77 -9.22
C LEU A 8 -43.40 16.28 -9.97
N ALA A 9 -42.28 16.91 -9.71
CA ALA A 9 -40.98 16.41 -10.11
C ALA A 9 -40.53 15.26 -9.15
N THR A 10 -40.59 14.03 -9.62
CA THR A 10 -40.02 12.88 -8.91
C THR A 10 -38.51 12.92 -9.04
N CYS A 11 -37.86 13.31 -7.94
CA CYS A 11 -36.42 13.26 -7.79
C CYS A 11 -35.99 11.78 -7.52
N THR A 12 -35.57 11.06 -8.56
CA THR A 12 -34.95 9.76 -8.44
C THR A 12 -33.53 9.94 -7.95
N ALA A 13 -33.32 9.75 -6.65
CA ALA A 13 -31.99 9.67 -6.05
C ALA A 13 -31.29 8.41 -6.56
N PHE A 14 -30.26 8.57 -7.39
CA PHE A 14 -29.30 7.52 -7.68
C PHE A 14 -28.44 7.29 -6.42
N LEU A 15 -28.80 6.29 -5.63
CA LEU A 15 -27.93 5.71 -4.62
C LEU A 15 -26.84 4.94 -5.38
N SER A 16 -25.69 5.57 -5.59
CA SER A 16 -24.47 4.87 -6.01
C SER A 16 -24.12 3.85 -4.92
N ALA A 17 -24.21 2.59 -5.28
CA ALA A 17 -23.90 1.48 -4.41
C ALA A 17 -22.41 1.52 -4.01
N CYS A 18 -22.14 1.79 -2.75
CA CYS A 18 -20.91 1.42 -2.08
C CYS A 18 -20.66 -0.09 -2.28
N GLY A 19 -19.39 -0.43 -2.44
CA GLY A 19 -18.91 -1.72 -2.85
C GLY A 19 -19.62 -2.91 -2.20
N LYS A 20 -19.97 -3.85 -3.04
CA LYS A 20 -20.48 -5.16 -2.62
C LYS A 20 -19.35 -5.90 -1.90
N ASP A 21 -19.43 -5.97 -0.59
CA ASP A 21 -18.79 -7.04 0.14
C ASP A 21 -19.28 -8.35 -0.49
N GLY A 22 -18.35 -9.13 -1.06
CA GLY A 22 -18.70 -10.36 -1.75
C GLY A 22 -19.55 -11.24 -0.85
N ARG A 23 -20.80 -11.48 -1.24
CA ARG A 23 -21.71 -12.36 -0.50
C ARG A 23 -21.11 -13.75 -0.49
N MET A 24 -21.26 -14.49 0.62
CA MET A 24 -20.78 -15.87 0.77
C MET A 24 -21.28 -16.88 -0.30
N ASN A 25 -22.15 -16.44 -1.22
CA ASN A 25 -22.75 -17.24 -2.28
C ASN A 25 -22.26 -16.86 -3.70
N ASP A 26 -21.31 -15.95 -3.84
CA ASP A 26 -20.74 -15.70 -5.15
C ASP A 26 -19.90 -16.93 -5.58
N PRO A 27 -19.97 -17.35 -6.86
CA PRO A 27 -19.15 -18.46 -7.34
C PRO A 27 -17.66 -18.10 -7.12
N LEU A 28 -16.89 -19.06 -6.59
CA LEU A 28 -15.47 -18.88 -6.39
C LEU A 28 -14.78 -18.58 -7.73
N PRO A 29 -13.85 -17.62 -7.77
CA PRO A 29 -13.12 -17.29 -8.99
C PRO A 29 -12.33 -18.50 -9.48
N GLY A 30 -12.29 -18.70 -10.79
CA GLY A 30 -11.47 -19.74 -11.40
C GLY A 30 -9.96 -19.46 -11.27
N ASN A 31 -9.13 -20.44 -11.59
CA ASN A 31 -7.68 -20.25 -11.66
C ASN A 31 -7.26 -19.69 -13.03
N THR A 32 -7.92 -18.64 -13.49
CA THR A 32 -7.55 -17.91 -14.70
C THR A 32 -6.51 -16.84 -14.37
N PRO A 33 -5.63 -16.47 -15.34
CA PRO A 33 -4.73 -15.34 -15.15
C PRO A 33 -5.50 -14.06 -14.75
N PHE A 34 -5.04 -13.38 -13.71
CA PHE A 34 -5.59 -12.09 -13.30
C PHE A 34 -5.18 -11.00 -14.29
N ALA A 35 -6.14 -10.29 -14.86
CA ALA A 35 -5.89 -9.17 -15.75
C ALA A 35 -5.52 -7.93 -14.93
N LEU A 36 -4.22 -7.72 -14.70
CA LEU A 36 -3.74 -6.53 -14.00
C LEU A 36 -3.86 -5.31 -14.93
N GLU A 37 -4.74 -4.38 -14.58
CA GLU A 37 -4.84 -3.11 -15.27
C GLU A 37 -3.69 -2.20 -14.86
N LEU A 38 -2.94 -1.71 -15.83
CA LEU A 38 -1.84 -0.79 -15.62
C LEU A 38 -2.15 0.57 -16.23
N PRO A 39 -1.83 1.68 -15.54
CA PRO A 39 -1.99 3.01 -16.11
C PRO A 39 -1.00 3.24 -17.25
N ILE A 40 -1.33 4.22 -18.10
CA ILE A 40 -0.43 4.63 -19.19
C ILE A 40 0.91 5.08 -18.61
N GLY A 41 2.00 4.58 -19.19
CA GLY A 41 3.36 4.89 -18.75
C GLY A 41 3.87 4.03 -17.59
N ALA A 42 3.04 3.16 -17.02
CA ALA A 42 3.51 2.19 -16.03
C ALA A 42 4.45 1.16 -16.69
N PRO A 43 5.60 0.87 -16.08
CA PRO A 43 6.43 -0.23 -16.54
C PRO A 43 5.73 -1.59 -16.30
N PRO A 44 6.08 -2.65 -17.05
CA PRO A 44 5.61 -3.99 -16.73
C PRO A 44 5.96 -4.37 -15.28
N MET A 45 4.96 -4.84 -14.51
CA MET A 45 5.21 -5.30 -13.16
C MET A 45 5.93 -6.65 -13.18
N VAL A 46 6.95 -6.79 -12.34
CA VAL A 46 7.65 -8.05 -12.15
C VAL A 46 6.82 -8.98 -11.28
N VAL A 47 6.31 -10.06 -11.88
CA VAL A 47 5.57 -11.11 -11.19
C VAL A 47 6.45 -12.34 -11.11
N PRO A 48 6.74 -12.88 -9.91
CA PRO A 48 7.56 -14.09 -9.78
C PRO A 48 6.95 -15.29 -10.48
N ALA A 49 7.78 -16.10 -11.16
CA ALA A 49 7.31 -17.29 -11.88
C ALA A 49 6.67 -18.35 -10.94
N ASP A 50 7.09 -18.36 -9.67
CA ASP A 50 6.55 -19.27 -8.64
C ASP A 50 5.34 -18.70 -7.88
N ASN A 51 4.90 -17.49 -8.25
CA ASN A 51 3.70 -16.84 -7.71
C ASN A 51 2.95 -16.04 -8.81
N PRO A 52 2.45 -16.70 -9.87
CA PRO A 52 1.72 -16.03 -10.94
C PRO A 52 0.41 -15.42 -10.40
N LEU A 53 0.03 -14.25 -10.92
CA LEU A 53 -1.23 -13.62 -10.57
C LEU A 53 -2.38 -14.37 -11.24
N THR A 54 -3.29 -14.93 -10.43
CA THR A 54 -4.54 -15.55 -10.87
C THR A 54 -5.70 -14.97 -10.10
N GLU A 55 -6.91 -15.08 -10.65
CA GLU A 55 -8.13 -14.63 -9.96
C GLU A 55 -8.25 -15.26 -8.57
N ALA A 56 -7.93 -16.55 -8.44
CA ALA A 56 -7.99 -17.25 -7.17
C ALA A 56 -6.90 -16.79 -6.19
N SER A 57 -5.66 -16.54 -6.65
CA SER A 57 -4.57 -16.07 -5.76
C SER A 57 -4.84 -14.66 -5.23
N VAL A 58 -5.34 -13.77 -6.08
CA VAL A 58 -5.72 -12.40 -5.69
C VAL A 58 -6.92 -12.41 -4.74
N ALA A 59 -7.95 -13.22 -5.02
CA ALA A 59 -9.12 -13.33 -4.16
C ALA A 59 -8.78 -13.90 -2.78
N LEU A 60 -7.90 -14.91 -2.71
CA LEU A 60 -7.40 -15.45 -1.44
C LEU A 60 -6.58 -14.39 -0.69
N GLY A 61 -5.69 -13.68 -1.38
CA GLY A 61 -4.88 -12.62 -0.80
C GLY A 61 -5.74 -11.49 -0.24
N LYS A 62 -6.73 -11.04 -1.00
CA LYS A 62 -7.69 -10.03 -0.53
C LYS A 62 -8.43 -10.51 0.73
N LYS A 63 -8.91 -11.75 0.73
CA LYS A 63 -9.60 -12.32 1.89
C LYS A 63 -8.70 -12.38 3.13
N LEU A 64 -7.44 -12.75 2.96
CA LEU A 64 -6.43 -12.77 4.03
C LEU A 64 -6.07 -11.36 4.51
N PHE A 65 -5.98 -10.39 3.63
CA PHE A 65 -5.63 -9.00 3.98
C PHE A 65 -6.62 -8.35 4.97
N PHE A 66 -7.89 -8.75 4.89
CA PHE A 66 -8.96 -8.29 5.81
C PHE A 66 -9.27 -9.30 6.93
N GLU A 67 -8.48 -10.37 7.08
CA GLU A 67 -8.75 -11.41 8.08
C GLU A 67 -8.18 -11.04 9.45
N GLU A 68 -9.04 -10.75 10.40
CA GLU A 68 -8.65 -10.34 11.75
C GLU A 68 -8.05 -11.47 12.62
N ARG A 69 -8.25 -12.73 12.22
CA ARG A 69 -7.67 -13.89 12.92
C ARG A 69 -6.21 -14.14 12.56
N LEU A 70 -5.63 -13.29 11.70
CA LEU A 70 -4.18 -13.27 11.47
C LEU A 70 -3.41 -12.74 12.68
N SER A 71 -4.06 -12.11 13.66
CA SER A 71 -3.43 -11.51 14.85
C SER A 71 -3.74 -12.27 16.14
N VAL A 72 -2.92 -12.03 17.17
CA VAL A 72 -3.14 -12.52 18.55
C VAL A 72 -2.95 -11.37 19.55
N PRO A 73 -4.00 -10.98 20.30
CA PRO A 73 -5.38 -11.47 20.19
C PRO A 73 -6.02 -11.12 18.86
N PHE A 74 -7.08 -11.82 18.47
CA PHE A 74 -7.82 -11.53 17.24
C PHE A 74 -8.41 -10.11 17.26
N GLY A 75 -8.56 -9.52 16.06
CA GLY A 75 -9.16 -8.19 15.87
C GLY A 75 -8.28 -7.22 15.10
N THR A 76 -7.07 -7.63 14.69
CA THR A 76 -6.18 -6.82 13.85
C THR A 76 -5.89 -7.58 12.55
N SER A 77 -6.13 -6.93 11.42
CA SER A 77 -5.79 -7.41 10.07
C SER A 77 -4.76 -6.47 9.42
N CYS A 78 -4.27 -6.81 8.23
CA CYS A 78 -3.43 -5.88 7.44
C CYS A 78 -4.18 -4.56 7.20
N ALA A 79 -5.49 -4.64 6.89
CA ALA A 79 -6.35 -3.47 6.67
C ALA A 79 -6.53 -2.58 7.91
N SER A 80 -6.18 -3.04 9.11
CA SER A 80 -6.25 -2.21 10.32
C SER A 80 -5.18 -1.11 10.37
N CYS A 81 -4.04 -1.30 9.67
CA CYS A 81 -2.93 -0.34 9.58
C CYS A 81 -2.70 0.14 8.13
N HIS A 82 -3.29 -0.53 7.16
CA HIS A 82 -3.25 -0.19 5.74
C HIS A 82 -4.66 0.09 5.22
N LEU A 83 -5.18 1.28 5.62
CA LEU A 83 -6.56 1.71 5.38
C LEU A 83 -6.79 2.01 3.90
N THR A 84 -7.79 1.40 3.31
CA THR A 84 -8.08 1.53 1.87
C THR A 84 -8.36 2.96 1.44
N GLU A 85 -9.07 3.73 2.26
CA GLU A 85 -9.42 5.15 2.03
C GLU A 85 -8.23 6.10 2.18
N HIS A 86 -7.13 5.64 2.78
CA HIS A 86 -5.88 6.38 2.93
C HIS A 86 -4.75 5.80 2.04
N ALA A 87 -5.12 5.33 0.85
CA ALA A 87 -4.19 4.72 -0.09
C ALA A 87 -3.36 3.58 0.54
N PHE A 88 -3.98 2.80 1.42
CA PHE A 88 -3.36 1.71 2.17
C PHE A 88 -2.19 2.16 3.08
N SER A 89 -2.29 3.35 3.68
CA SER A 89 -1.46 3.78 4.81
C SER A 89 -2.31 3.96 6.07
N ASP A 90 -1.69 4.37 7.18
CA ASP A 90 -2.43 4.70 8.42
C ASP A 90 -2.58 6.22 8.58
N THR A 91 -3.50 6.65 9.44
CA THR A 91 -3.76 8.06 9.79
C THR A 91 -3.01 8.54 11.03
N VAL A 92 -2.29 7.63 11.69
CA VAL A 92 -1.52 7.91 12.90
C VAL A 92 -0.02 7.76 12.64
N ALA A 93 0.79 8.46 13.42
CA ALA A 93 2.25 8.40 13.26
C ALA A 93 2.80 6.97 13.38
N ARG A 94 2.22 6.20 14.28
CA ARG A 94 2.61 4.79 14.52
C ARG A 94 1.38 3.98 14.85
N SER A 95 1.10 2.99 14.03
CA SER A 95 -0.03 2.08 14.22
C SER A 95 0.09 1.32 15.54
N VAL A 96 -1.06 0.98 16.11
CA VAL A 96 -1.14 0.19 17.34
C VAL A 96 -1.42 -1.26 16.95
N GLY A 97 -0.52 -2.16 17.33
CA GLY A 97 -0.66 -3.59 17.07
C GLY A 97 -1.68 -4.28 17.98
N SER A 98 -1.92 -5.55 17.73
CA SER A 98 -2.96 -6.37 18.35
C SER A 98 -2.87 -6.46 19.88
N ASN A 99 -1.68 -6.34 20.45
CA ASN A 99 -1.45 -6.35 21.90
C ASN A 99 -1.37 -4.96 22.54
N GLY A 100 -1.78 -3.89 21.82
CA GLY A 100 -1.77 -2.51 22.31
C GLY A 100 -0.41 -1.82 22.29
N GLN A 101 0.63 -2.42 21.71
CA GLN A 101 1.94 -1.79 21.51
C GLN A 101 2.01 -1.14 20.13
N SER A 102 2.84 -0.11 20.01
CA SER A 102 3.11 0.53 18.72
C SER A 102 4.51 0.19 18.22
N GLY A 103 4.64 0.08 16.90
CA GLY A 103 5.91 0.00 16.20
C GLY A 103 6.74 1.26 16.34
N MET A 104 7.89 1.30 15.65
CA MET A 104 8.79 2.47 15.68
C MET A 104 8.56 3.39 14.48
N ARG A 105 7.94 2.89 13.42
CA ARG A 105 7.80 3.58 12.13
C ARG A 105 6.35 3.77 11.75
N ASN A 106 6.13 4.74 10.88
CA ASN A 106 4.85 4.95 10.23
C ASN A 106 4.53 3.80 9.26
N SER A 107 3.25 3.44 9.11
CA SER A 107 2.79 2.47 8.11
C SER A 107 2.79 3.10 6.73
N PRO A 108 3.70 2.68 5.82
CA PRO A 108 3.77 3.24 4.49
C PRO A 108 2.57 2.82 3.65
N THR A 109 2.27 3.61 2.62
CA THR A 109 1.31 3.21 1.59
C THR A 109 1.73 1.90 0.92
N LEU A 110 0.73 1.07 0.57
CA LEU A 110 0.94 -0.11 -0.29
C LEU A 110 0.62 0.18 -1.77
N ALA A 111 0.23 1.42 -2.11
CA ALA A 111 0.05 1.79 -3.51
C ALA A 111 1.38 1.59 -4.26
N ASN A 112 1.31 0.87 -5.38
CA ASN A 112 2.46 0.51 -6.22
C ASN A 112 3.55 -0.36 -5.54
N VAL A 113 3.27 -0.95 -4.39
CA VAL A 113 4.27 -1.74 -3.65
C VAL A 113 4.87 -2.89 -4.47
N GLY A 114 4.14 -3.40 -5.47
CA GLY A 114 4.63 -4.41 -6.41
C GLY A 114 5.80 -3.97 -7.29
N TYR A 115 6.07 -2.65 -7.39
CA TYR A 115 7.21 -2.08 -8.13
C TYR A 115 8.44 -1.84 -7.25
N HIS A 116 8.33 -1.96 -5.93
CA HIS A 116 9.43 -1.66 -5.03
C HIS A 116 10.52 -2.75 -5.11
N PRO A 117 11.78 -2.39 -5.34
CA PRO A 117 12.90 -3.33 -5.43
C PRO A 117 13.29 -3.95 -4.08
N ALA A 118 12.91 -3.29 -2.99
CA ALA A 118 13.06 -3.76 -1.62
C ALA A 118 12.02 -3.08 -0.72
N LEU A 119 11.63 -3.76 0.35
CA LEU A 119 10.49 -3.41 1.19
C LEU A 119 10.93 -2.94 2.57
N PHE A 120 9.99 -2.37 3.33
CA PHE A 120 10.21 -1.55 4.51
C PHE A 120 10.94 -0.23 4.20
N HIS A 121 10.94 0.67 5.18
CA HIS A 121 11.61 1.97 5.07
C HIS A 121 13.12 1.87 4.89
N ASP A 122 13.74 0.75 5.31
CA ASP A 122 15.17 0.51 5.26
C ASP A 122 15.60 -0.51 4.19
N GLY A 123 14.64 -1.10 3.46
CA GLY A 123 14.92 -2.09 2.42
C GLY A 123 15.37 -3.44 2.96
N GLY A 124 14.94 -3.80 4.17
CA GLY A 124 15.37 -5.02 4.84
C GLY A 124 14.87 -6.32 4.22
N VAL A 125 13.89 -6.27 3.30
CA VAL A 125 13.29 -7.46 2.67
C VAL A 125 13.21 -7.28 1.15
N PRO A 126 13.61 -8.30 0.37
CA PRO A 126 13.76 -8.17 -1.08
C PRO A 126 12.47 -8.37 -1.90
N ASN A 127 11.41 -8.93 -1.34
CA ASN A 127 10.16 -9.22 -2.07
C ASN A 127 8.95 -9.29 -1.14
N LEU A 128 7.75 -9.19 -1.72
CA LEU A 128 6.49 -9.21 -0.98
C LEU A 128 6.23 -10.53 -0.26
N GLU A 129 6.59 -11.66 -0.87
CA GLU A 129 6.36 -12.99 -0.30
C GLU A 129 7.06 -13.19 1.06
N LEU A 130 8.17 -12.52 1.28
CA LEU A 130 8.89 -12.52 2.56
C LEU A 130 8.43 -11.40 3.48
N GLN A 131 8.02 -10.25 2.91
CA GLN A 131 7.66 -9.07 3.70
C GLN A 131 6.47 -9.36 4.62
N VAL A 132 5.42 -9.99 4.11
CA VAL A 132 4.18 -10.26 4.86
C VAL A 132 4.40 -11.11 6.12
N LEU A 133 5.50 -11.85 6.20
CA LEU A 133 5.82 -12.67 7.37
C LEU A 133 6.29 -11.83 8.56
N ALA A 134 6.90 -10.67 8.32
CA ALA A 134 7.43 -9.83 9.40
C ALA A 134 6.30 -9.24 10.27
N PRO A 135 5.29 -8.53 9.72
CA PRO A 135 4.19 -8.00 10.53
C PRO A 135 3.37 -9.10 11.22
N LEU A 136 3.25 -10.29 10.62
CA LEU A 136 2.58 -11.41 11.25
C LEU A 136 3.26 -11.84 12.57
N HIS A 137 4.59 -11.87 12.59
CA HIS A 137 5.36 -12.34 13.75
C HIS A 137 5.74 -11.22 14.74
N ASP A 138 5.72 -9.95 14.32
CA ASP A 138 6.12 -8.84 15.21
C ASP A 138 5.12 -8.69 16.36
N PRO A 139 5.57 -8.78 17.63
CA PRO A 139 4.70 -8.60 18.80
C PRO A 139 4.13 -7.17 18.93
N LYS A 140 4.68 -6.21 18.21
CA LYS A 140 4.16 -4.83 18.15
C LYS A 140 3.17 -4.60 17.00
N GLU A 141 2.96 -5.61 16.15
CA GLU A 141 2.02 -5.57 15.03
C GLU A 141 0.95 -6.66 15.21
N MET A 142 1.07 -7.82 14.57
CA MET A 142 0.03 -8.85 14.64
C MET A 142 0.30 -9.92 15.72
N ASN A 143 1.53 -10.03 16.24
CA ASN A 143 1.90 -10.92 17.35
C ASN A 143 1.46 -12.37 17.16
N SER A 144 1.60 -12.93 15.97
CA SER A 144 1.04 -14.22 15.59
C SER A 144 2.08 -15.19 15.05
N ASP A 145 1.72 -16.46 14.92
CA ASP A 145 2.50 -17.49 14.24
C ASP A 145 1.78 -17.91 12.97
N VAL A 146 2.42 -17.71 11.83
CA VAL A 146 1.85 -18.05 10.52
C VAL A 146 1.47 -19.53 10.40
N ASN A 147 2.15 -20.45 11.12
CA ASN A 147 1.78 -21.86 11.14
C ASN A 147 0.47 -22.08 11.91
N ALA A 148 0.32 -21.42 13.06
CA ALA A 148 -0.92 -21.47 13.84
C ALA A 148 -2.10 -20.89 13.04
N VAL A 149 -1.90 -19.77 12.36
CA VAL A 149 -2.90 -19.16 11.46
C VAL A 149 -3.27 -20.13 10.33
N ALA A 150 -2.30 -20.74 9.68
CA ALA A 150 -2.57 -21.71 8.61
C ALA A 150 -3.39 -22.89 9.11
N LEU A 151 -3.08 -23.41 10.29
CA LEU A 151 -3.86 -24.48 10.94
C LEU A 151 -5.29 -24.05 11.27
N LEU A 152 -5.48 -22.82 11.73
CA LEU A 152 -6.78 -22.27 12.07
C LEU A 152 -7.71 -22.12 10.85
N LEU A 153 -7.16 -21.60 9.73
CA LEU A 153 -7.97 -21.22 8.59
C LEU A 153 -8.14 -22.34 7.54
N ARG A 154 -7.21 -23.31 7.47
CA ARG A 154 -7.17 -24.32 6.40
C ARG A 154 -8.37 -25.28 6.35
N ASP A 155 -9.11 -25.42 7.45
CA ASP A 155 -10.30 -26.30 7.51
C ASP A 155 -11.60 -25.57 7.15
N GLU A 156 -11.52 -24.25 6.94
CA GLU A 156 -12.63 -23.46 6.42
C GLU A 156 -12.76 -23.62 4.91
N THR A 157 -13.97 -23.95 4.47
CA THR A 157 -14.25 -24.28 3.07
C THR A 157 -13.78 -23.19 2.10
N ALA A 158 -14.00 -21.91 2.42
CA ALA A 158 -13.61 -20.80 1.53
C ALA A 158 -12.09 -20.67 1.36
N TYR A 159 -11.31 -20.84 2.45
CA TYR A 159 -9.86 -20.79 2.40
C TYR A 159 -9.27 -22.03 1.72
N ASP A 160 -9.78 -23.22 2.03
CA ASP A 160 -9.32 -24.48 1.42
C ASP A 160 -9.56 -24.50 -0.09
N LEU A 161 -10.76 -24.08 -0.53
CA LEU A 161 -11.10 -24.04 -1.96
C LEU A 161 -10.25 -23.04 -2.72
N LEU A 162 -10.13 -21.80 -2.26
CA LEU A 162 -9.29 -20.79 -2.92
C LEU A 162 -7.81 -21.19 -2.94
N SER A 163 -7.31 -21.77 -1.86
CA SER A 163 -5.93 -22.25 -1.77
C SER A 163 -5.67 -23.37 -2.79
N LYS A 164 -6.58 -24.33 -2.89
CA LYS A 164 -6.46 -25.42 -3.88
C LYS A 164 -6.59 -24.92 -5.31
N GLN A 165 -7.48 -23.97 -5.57
CA GLN A 165 -7.62 -23.37 -6.90
C GLN A 165 -6.38 -22.60 -7.32
N ALA A 166 -5.85 -21.72 -6.44
CA ALA A 166 -4.72 -20.88 -6.74
C ALA A 166 -3.40 -21.66 -6.84
N TYR A 167 -3.19 -22.62 -5.93
CA TYR A 167 -1.87 -23.20 -5.69
C TYR A 167 -1.86 -24.73 -5.70
N GLY A 168 -2.98 -25.40 -5.95
CA GLY A 168 -3.09 -26.87 -5.99
C GLY A 168 -2.87 -27.56 -4.65
N ARG A 169 -2.90 -26.81 -3.51
CA ARG A 169 -2.59 -27.31 -2.17
C ARG A 169 -3.45 -26.66 -1.10
N ARG A 170 -3.52 -27.29 0.09
CA ARG A 170 -4.20 -26.70 1.26
C ARG A 170 -3.47 -25.46 1.75
N LEU A 171 -4.21 -24.60 2.44
CA LEU A 171 -3.65 -23.41 3.06
C LEU A 171 -2.51 -23.78 4.03
N ASP A 172 -1.37 -23.19 3.81
CA ASP A 172 -0.16 -23.28 4.62
C ASP A 172 0.60 -21.95 4.62
N PRO A 173 1.68 -21.77 5.40
CA PRO A 173 2.45 -20.52 5.43
C PRO A 173 2.95 -20.07 4.05
N TRP A 174 3.33 -21.01 3.19
CA TRP A 174 3.78 -20.72 1.85
C TRP A 174 2.66 -20.12 0.97
N VAL A 175 1.44 -20.64 1.11
CA VAL A 175 0.24 -20.11 0.41
C VAL A 175 -0.14 -18.74 0.97
N ILE A 176 -0.16 -18.58 2.30
CA ILE A 176 -0.53 -17.30 2.94
C ILE A 176 0.35 -16.18 2.43
N SER A 177 1.67 -16.37 2.45
CA SER A 177 2.62 -15.34 2.01
C SER A 177 2.45 -14.98 0.53
N ARG A 178 2.25 -15.96 -0.34
CA ARG A 178 2.08 -15.74 -1.77
C ARG A 178 0.74 -15.12 -2.13
N ALA A 179 -0.32 -15.52 -1.46
CA ALA A 179 -1.64 -14.96 -1.70
C ALA A 179 -1.70 -13.48 -1.29
N LEU A 180 -1.19 -13.11 -0.12
CA LEU A 180 -1.09 -11.72 0.33
C LEU A 180 -0.26 -10.89 -0.68
N ALA A 181 0.91 -11.38 -1.07
CA ALA A 181 1.76 -10.74 -2.08
C ALA A 181 1.04 -10.59 -3.44
N SER A 182 0.21 -11.56 -3.84
CA SER A 182 -0.58 -11.46 -5.07
C SER A 182 -1.61 -10.33 -4.99
N TYR A 183 -2.31 -10.19 -3.88
CA TYR A 183 -3.25 -9.09 -3.68
C TYR A 183 -2.53 -7.73 -3.63
N GLU A 184 -1.44 -7.61 -2.88
CA GLU A 184 -0.68 -6.36 -2.77
C GLU A 184 -0.15 -5.89 -4.14
N ARG A 185 0.22 -6.79 -5.04
CA ARG A 185 0.60 -6.43 -6.42
C ARG A 185 -0.53 -5.81 -7.23
N THR A 186 -1.78 -6.03 -6.84
CA THR A 186 -2.93 -5.40 -7.54
C THR A 186 -3.20 -3.96 -7.10
N LEU A 187 -2.53 -3.48 -6.05
CA LEU A 187 -2.72 -2.15 -5.50
C LEU A 187 -1.95 -1.10 -6.33
N VAL A 188 -2.37 -0.95 -7.58
CA VAL A 188 -1.73 -0.04 -8.54
C VAL A 188 -2.39 1.34 -8.50
N SER A 189 -1.58 2.40 -8.61
CA SER A 189 -1.99 3.80 -8.70
C SER A 189 -1.21 4.51 -9.80
N GLY A 190 -1.89 5.32 -10.62
CA GLY A 190 -1.25 6.02 -11.75
C GLY A 190 -2.25 6.59 -12.75
N TRP A 191 -3.44 7.00 -12.30
CA TRP A 191 -4.50 7.61 -13.13
C TRP A 191 -4.80 9.06 -12.75
N SER A 192 -3.84 9.78 -12.16
CA SER A 192 -4.00 11.17 -11.73
C SER A 192 -3.94 12.16 -12.90
N HIS A 193 -4.22 13.44 -12.63
CA HIS A 193 -4.00 14.53 -13.59
C HIS A 193 -2.52 14.60 -14.03
N TYR A 194 -1.61 14.38 -13.08
CA TYR A 194 -0.19 14.29 -13.36
C TYR A 194 0.14 13.21 -14.40
N ASP A 195 -0.44 12.00 -14.26
CA ASP A 195 -0.20 10.92 -15.21
C ASP A 195 -0.67 11.26 -16.61
N ARG A 196 -1.85 11.88 -16.74
CA ARG A 196 -2.33 12.37 -18.03
C ARG A 196 -1.39 13.40 -18.64
N TYR A 197 -0.91 14.35 -17.82
CA TYR A 197 -0.01 15.41 -18.27
C TYR A 197 1.31 14.85 -18.80
N VAL A 198 1.99 13.98 -18.06
CA VAL A 198 3.28 13.41 -18.47
C VAL A 198 3.15 12.46 -19.66
N ASN A 199 1.95 11.95 -19.91
CA ASN A 199 1.63 11.12 -21.09
C ASN A 199 1.02 11.92 -22.25
N GLY A 200 1.12 13.25 -22.25
CA GLY A 200 0.86 14.11 -23.41
C GLY A 200 -0.42 14.94 -23.38
N ASP A 201 -1.26 14.87 -22.35
CA ASP A 201 -2.41 15.76 -22.15
C ASP A 201 -1.97 17.06 -21.48
N ALA A 202 -1.52 18.03 -22.27
CA ALA A 202 -1.04 19.33 -21.75
C ALA A 202 -2.13 20.12 -20.99
N SER A 203 -3.40 19.76 -21.10
CA SER A 203 -4.51 20.40 -20.40
C SER A 203 -4.87 19.73 -19.06
N ALA A 204 -4.21 18.65 -18.69
CA ALA A 204 -4.54 17.86 -17.51
C ALA A 204 -4.23 18.57 -16.19
N LEU A 205 -3.23 19.47 -16.18
CA LEU A 205 -2.86 20.26 -15.00
C LEU A 205 -3.45 21.67 -15.06
N THR A 206 -3.88 22.19 -13.92
CA THR A 206 -4.20 23.61 -13.77
C THR A 206 -2.93 24.46 -13.88
N PRO A 207 -3.04 25.80 -14.10
CA PRO A 207 -1.88 26.69 -14.11
C PRO A 207 -1.04 26.60 -12.81
N GLU A 208 -1.69 26.48 -11.66
CA GLU A 208 -1.04 26.35 -10.36
C GLU A 208 -0.31 25.01 -10.20
N GLU A 209 -0.93 23.90 -10.61
CA GLU A 209 -0.31 22.57 -10.62
C GLU A 209 0.90 22.54 -11.58
N LEU A 210 0.78 23.18 -12.75
CA LEU A 210 1.89 23.30 -13.70
C LEU A 210 3.05 24.10 -13.13
N GLN A 211 2.77 25.20 -12.43
CA GLN A 211 3.81 25.98 -11.74
C GLN A 211 4.49 25.14 -10.65
N GLY A 212 3.70 24.39 -9.85
CA GLY A 212 4.24 23.46 -8.85
C GLY A 212 5.15 22.41 -9.48
N TRP A 213 4.70 21.83 -10.60
CA TRP A 213 5.48 20.85 -11.37
C TRP A 213 6.80 21.43 -11.90
N GLN A 214 6.79 22.68 -12.38
CA GLN A 214 8.00 23.38 -12.83
C GLN A 214 8.99 23.63 -11.67
N LEU A 215 8.48 24.03 -10.50
CA LEU A 215 9.30 24.21 -9.29
C LEU A 215 9.89 22.87 -8.82
N PHE A 216 9.08 21.82 -8.77
CA PHE A 216 9.50 20.47 -8.39
C PHE A 216 10.66 19.95 -9.27
N ASN A 217 10.67 20.28 -10.56
CA ASN A 217 11.72 19.90 -11.51
C ASN A 217 12.81 20.95 -11.68
N SER A 218 12.75 22.07 -10.95
CA SER A 218 13.76 23.12 -11.06
C SER A 218 15.09 22.70 -10.45
N ALA A 219 16.19 23.20 -10.98
CA ALA A 219 17.51 22.97 -10.39
C ALA A 219 17.66 23.59 -8.99
N ALA A 220 16.80 24.56 -8.63
CA ALA A 220 16.83 25.19 -7.32
C ALA A 220 16.27 24.31 -6.22
N LEU A 221 15.15 23.61 -6.47
CA LEU A 221 14.51 22.72 -5.49
C LEU A 221 14.96 21.27 -5.63
N ASN A 222 15.26 20.84 -6.84
CA ASN A 222 15.83 19.53 -7.17
C ASN A 222 15.07 18.30 -6.62
N CYS A 223 13.76 18.42 -6.38
CA CYS A 223 12.94 17.35 -5.81
C CYS A 223 12.92 16.10 -6.71
N SER A 224 12.87 16.32 -8.04
CA SER A 224 12.87 15.24 -9.03
C SER A 224 14.19 14.47 -9.15
N ALA A 225 15.25 14.88 -8.46
CA ALA A 225 16.49 14.09 -8.38
C ALA A 225 16.25 12.72 -7.70
N CYS A 226 15.39 12.71 -6.69
CA CYS A 226 15.01 11.49 -5.96
C CYS A 226 13.57 11.03 -6.29
N HIS A 227 12.66 12.00 -6.47
CA HIS A 227 11.24 11.70 -6.73
C HIS A 227 10.93 11.75 -8.23
N ASN A 228 11.31 10.70 -8.95
CA ASN A 228 11.17 10.58 -10.40
C ASN A 228 10.57 9.25 -10.83
N GLY A 229 10.44 9.06 -12.15
CA GLY A 229 9.90 7.85 -12.74
C GLY A 229 8.40 7.63 -12.47
N PHE A 230 7.91 6.45 -12.80
CA PHE A 230 6.50 6.09 -12.66
C PHE A 230 6.01 6.21 -11.22
N ASP A 231 6.78 5.76 -10.27
CA ASP A 231 6.40 5.74 -8.85
C ASP A 231 6.74 7.05 -8.11
N LEU A 232 7.26 8.06 -8.80
CA LEU A 232 7.77 9.29 -8.18
C LEU A 232 8.73 9.00 -7.01
N SER A 233 9.61 8.02 -7.23
CA SER A 233 10.66 7.57 -6.33
C SER A 233 11.73 6.83 -7.13
N ASP A 234 12.99 7.10 -6.84
CA ASP A 234 14.13 6.32 -7.34
C ASP A 234 14.43 5.09 -6.47
N HIS A 235 13.67 4.92 -5.36
CA HIS A 235 13.82 3.87 -4.35
C HIS A 235 15.21 3.77 -3.72
N THR A 236 16.06 4.80 -3.86
CA THR A 236 17.34 4.90 -3.15
C THR A 236 17.11 5.20 -1.65
N TYR A 237 18.19 5.28 -0.88
CA TYR A 237 18.12 5.50 0.56
C TYR A 237 18.86 6.78 0.91
N GLN A 238 18.14 7.72 1.56
CA GLN A 238 18.65 9.03 1.89
C GLN A 238 18.48 9.32 3.38
N ASN A 239 19.47 10.00 3.96
CA ASN A 239 19.32 10.65 5.25
C ASN A 239 18.91 12.12 4.99
N VAL A 240 17.68 12.43 5.31
CA VAL A 240 17.09 13.76 5.08
C VAL A 240 17.06 14.62 6.36
N GLY A 241 17.83 14.24 7.38
CA GLY A 241 18.02 15.06 8.57
C GLY A 241 16.79 15.16 9.48
N THR A 242 15.94 14.14 9.51
CA THR A 242 14.75 14.12 10.40
C THR A 242 15.12 14.06 11.88
N ALA A 243 16.32 13.63 12.23
CA ALA A 243 16.83 13.60 13.59
C ALA A 243 18.34 13.89 13.61
N LEU A 244 18.83 14.44 14.73
CA LEU A 244 20.28 14.60 14.99
C LEU A 244 20.90 13.30 15.49
N ASP A 245 20.12 12.47 16.18
CA ASP A 245 20.50 11.14 16.67
C ASP A 245 19.33 10.18 16.36
N TYR A 246 19.60 9.12 15.63
CA TYR A 246 18.63 8.12 15.24
C TYR A 246 18.40 7.04 16.32
N GLY A 247 19.17 7.04 17.40
CA GLY A 247 18.93 6.24 18.59
C GLY A 247 18.66 4.76 18.31
N LEU A 248 17.43 4.32 18.60
CA LEU A 248 17.02 2.92 18.43
C LEU A 248 16.62 2.57 16.99
N ASP A 249 16.48 3.55 16.10
CA ASP A 249 16.17 3.30 14.68
C ASP A 249 17.28 3.86 13.76
N PRO A 250 18.38 3.15 13.61
CA PRO A 250 19.49 3.60 12.76
C PRO A 250 19.17 3.56 11.26
N GLY A 251 17.92 3.29 10.86
CA GLY A 251 17.50 3.18 9.48
C GLY A 251 18.20 2.03 8.74
N ARG A 252 18.72 2.29 7.55
CA ARG A 252 19.35 1.27 6.69
C ARG A 252 20.64 0.68 7.30
N GLU A 253 21.32 1.39 8.19
CA GLU A 253 22.51 0.85 8.87
C GLU A 253 22.23 -0.48 9.55
N ARG A 254 21.04 -0.70 10.14
CA ARG A 254 20.70 -1.99 10.78
C ARG A 254 20.70 -3.17 9.80
N ILE A 255 20.58 -2.90 8.49
CA ILE A 255 20.58 -3.92 7.43
C ILE A 255 21.96 -4.12 6.85
N THR A 256 22.66 -3.02 6.55
CA THR A 256 23.96 -3.05 5.88
C THR A 256 25.13 -3.16 6.83
N LEU A 257 24.94 -2.80 8.09
CA LEU A 257 25.99 -2.68 9.13
C LEU A 257 27.08 -1.65 8.75
N LEU A 258 26.77 -0.72 7.85
CA LEU A 258 27.66 0.35 7.42
C LEU A 258 27.28 1.64 8.13
N PRO A 259 28.19 2.27 8.93
CA PRO A 259 27.92 3.56 9.59
C PRO A 259 27.52 4.69 8.63
N SER A 260 27.96 4.62 7.36
CA SER A 260 27.55 5.57 6.32
C SER A 260 26.08 5.48 5.94
N ASP A 261 25.37 4.44 6.37
CA ASP A 261 23.95 4.24 6.10
C ASP A 261 23.06 4.62 7.30
N GLN A 262 23.65 5.17 8.36
CA GLN A 262 22.90 5.63 9.52
C GLN A 262 21.89 6.73 9.16
N GLY A 263 20.65 6.56 9.62
CA GLY A 263 19.56 7.49 9.38
C GLY A 263 19.09 7.55 7.93
N LYS A 264 19.55 6.64 7.07
CA LYS A 264 19.03 6.53 5.70
C LYS A 264 17.76 5.70 5.69
N PHE A 265 16.75 6.24 5.02
CA PHE A 265 15.49 5.58 4.74
C PHE A 265 15.21 5.62 3.24
N LYS A 266 14.42 4.67 2.77
CA LYS A 266 14.03 4.60 1.35
C LYS A 266 13.27 5.86 0.96
N VAL A 267 13.61 6.45 -0.18
CA VAL A 267 12.83 7.52 -0.80
C VAL A 267 11.42 7.00 -1.06
N PRO A 268 10.37 7.57 -0.43
CA PRO A 268 9.01 7.06 -0.59
C PRO A 268 8.43 7.46 -1.94
N THR A 269 7.43 6.72 -2.39
CA THR A 269 6.57 7.18 -3.48
C THR A 269 5.84 8.46 -3.09
N LEU A 270 5.62 9.37 -4.03
CA LEU A 270 4.72 10.51 -3.85
C LEU A 270 3.31 10.23 -4.41
N ARG A 271 3.03 9.01 -4.83
CA ARG A 271 1.69 8.60 -5.25
C ARG A 271 0.71 8.72 -4.08
N ASN A 272 -0.43 9.34 -4.33
CA ASN A 272 -1.48 9.58 -3.33
C ASN A 272 -1.01 10.34 -2.08
N ILE A 273 0.07 11.11 -2.16
CA ILE A 273 0.74 11.74 -1.01
C ILE A 273 -0.22 12.58 -0.15
N ALA A 274 -1.25 13.19 -0.73
CA ALA A 274 -2.24 13.97 0.00
C ALA A 274 -3.11 13.13 0.96
N LEU A 275 -3.15 11.81 0.79
CA LEU A 275 -3.96 10.88 1.59
C LEU A 275 -3.13 10.13 2.65
N THR A 276 -1.78 10.16 2.55
CA THR A 276 -0.89 9.27 3.31
C THR A 276 -0.16 9.95 4.46
N GLY A 277 -0.68 11.10 4.93
CA GLY A 277 -0.19 11.69 6.17
C GLY A 277 -0.54 10.84 7.40
N PRO A 278 0.27 10.92 8.49
CA PRO A 278 1.45 11.76 8.67
C PRO A 278 2.71 11.24 7.95
N TYR A 279 3.68 12.11 7.77
CA TYR A 279 4.83 11.90 6.88
C TYR A 279 6.11 11.60 7.66
N MET A 280 7.18 11.24 6.94
CA MET A 280 8.48 10.72 7.37
C MET A 280 8.38 9.28 7.88
N HIS A 281 9.55 8.65 8.06
CA HIS A 281 9.61 7.24 8.49
C HIS A 281 8.95 6.98 9.86
N ASP A 282 8.84 8.00 10.68
CA ASP A 282 8.29 7.93 12.05
C ASP A 282 6.95 8.67 12.23
N GLY A 283 6.41 9.26 11.16
CA GLY A 283 5.17 10.04 11.19
C GLY A 283 5.31 11.38 11.92
N SER A 284 6.50 11.94 12.02
CA SER A 284 6.77 13.17 12.80
C SER A 284 6.17 14.44 12.20
N MET A 285 5.88 14.46 10.89
CA MET A 285 5.29 15.62 10.21
C MET A 285 3.84 15.37 9.84
N GLN A 286 2.96 16.28 10.25
CA GLN A 286 1.51 16.09 10.11
C GLN A 286 0.97 16.61 8.77
N THR A 287 1.66 17.54 8.12
CA THR A 287 1.20 18.20 6.89
C THR A 287 2.29 18.23 5.83
N LEU A 288 1.88 18.34 4.55
CA LEU A 288 2.81 18.54 3.44
C LEU A 288 3.56 19.86 3.54
N ASP A 289 2.95 20.91 4.11
CA ASP A 289 3.65 22.19 4.34
C ASP A 289 4.85 21.98 5.27
N GLN A 290 4.70 21.21 6.36
CA GLN A 290 5.82 20.89 7.25
C GLN A 290 6.93 20.12 6.52
N VAL A 291 6.56 19.21 5.60
CA VAL A 291 7.54 18.46 4.78
C VAL A 291 8.29 19.42 3.85
N VAL A 292 7.57 20.31 3.15
CA VAL A 292 8.19 21.27 2.24
C VAL A 292 9.10 22.23 3.00
N ASP A 293 8.67 22.75 4.14
CA ASP A 293 9.47 23.63 5.00
C ASP A 293 10.75 22.94 5.49
N HIS A 294 10.67 21.65 5.84
CA HIS A 294 11.84 20.86 6.23
C HIS A 294 12.89 20.76 5.11
N PHE A 295 12.48 20.58 3.87
CA PHE A 295 13.40 20.50 2.74
C PHE A 295 13.86 21.88 2.25
N ALA A 296 13.21 22.98 2.65
CA ALA A 296 13.57 24.35 2.29
C ALA A 296 14.50 25.02 3.31
N SER A 297 14.80 24.37 4.46
CA SER A 297 15.57 24.96 5.59
C SER A 297 17.10 24.72 5.52
#